data_61a82838dc6cde6c202db4d2124e5715
#
_entry.id   61a82838dc6cde6c202db4d2124e5715
#
_cell.length_a   1.000
_cell.length_b   1.000
_cell.length_c   1.000
_cell.angle_alpha   90.00
_cell.angle_beta   90.00
_cell.angle_gamma   90.00
#
_symmetry.space_group_name_H-M   'P 1'
#
loop_
_entity.id
_entity.type
_entity.pdbx_description
1 polymer ?
#
loop_
_entity_poly.entity_id
_entity_poly.type
_entity_poly.pdbx_seq_one_letter_code
_entity_poly.pdbx_strand_id
1 'polypeptide(L)' 'MESKDLRENSDEELAVKERELQESLFLLRLRHRTNQLESPARLAQTRRDIARIRTIQRQRELERTR' A
#
# COMPACT_ATOMS: atom_id res chain seq x y z
N MET A 1 7.59 4.63 -0.17
CA MET A 1 8.07 3.45 0.56
C MET A 1 8.96 2.60 -0.31
N GLU A 2 10.10 2.21 0.22
CA GLU A 2 10.98 1.31 -0.48
C GLU A 2 10.76 -0.13 -0.02
N SER A 3 10.98 -1.10 -0.91
CA SER A 3 10.82 -2.52 -0.58
C SER A 3 11.72 -2.94 0.58
N LYS A 4 12.92 -2.37 0.65
CA LYS A 4 13.86 -2.63 1.75
C LYS A 4 13.26 -2.27 3.10
N ASP A 5 12.65 -1.09 3.20
CA ASP A 5 12.04 -0.62 4.45
C ASP A 5 10.86 -1.49 4.84
N LEU A 6 10.07 -1.91 3.85
CA LEU A 6 8.91 -2.76 4.09
C LEU A 6 9.32 -4.14 4.58
N ARG A 7 10.45 -4.67 4.14
CA ARG A 7 10.94 -5.99 4.56
C ARG A 7 11.38 -6.03 6.02
N GLU A 8 11.65 -4.89 6.61
CA GLU A 8 12.00 -4.80 8.03
C GLU A 8 10.78 -4.85 8.93
N ASN A 9 9.57 -4.71 8.37
CA ASN A 9 8.34 -4.74 9.13
C ASN A 9 7.85 -6.16 9.35
N SER A 10 7.19 -6.38 10.49
CA SER A 10 6.50 -7.64 10.77
C SER A 10 5.25 -7.76 9.90
N ASP A 11 4.68 -8.97 9.84
CA ASP A 11 3.45 -9.20 9.12
C ASP A 11 2.31 -8.32 9.61
N GLU A 12 2.24 -8.15 10.92
CA GLU A 12 1.22 -7.31 11.56
C GLU A 12 1.39 -5.85 11.19
N GLU A 13 2.63 -5.37 11.19
CA GLU A 13 2.94 -4.00 10.79
C GLU A 13 2.61 -3.76 9.32
N LEU A 14 2.88 -4.74 8.46
CA LEU A 14 2.54 -4.65 7.04
C LEU A 14 1.02 -4.59 6.85
N ALA A 15 0.27 -5.38 7.61
CA ALA A 15 -1.19 -5.38 7.54
C ALA A 15 -1.77 -4.02 7.94
N VAL A 16 -1.21 -3.40 8.98
CA VAL A 16 -1.64 -2.07 9.42
C VAL A 16 -1.34 -1.03 8.35
N LYS A 17 -0.14 -1.07 7.77
CA LYS A 17 0.25 -0.14 6.70
C LYS A 17 -0.64 -0.31 5.47
N GLU A 18 -0.96 -1.54 5.09
CA GLU A 18 -1.85 -1.78 3.98
C GLU A 18 -3.22 -1.17 4.22
N ARG A 19 -3.78 -1.36 5.41
CA ARG A 19 -5.08 -0.79 5.77
C ARG A 19 -5.06 0.73 5.68
N GLU A 20 -4.04 1.37 6.25
CA GLU A 20 -3.90 2.82 6.21
C GLU A 20 -3.81 3.34 4.78
N LEU A 21 -3.06 2.65 3.93
CA LEU A 21 -2.92 3.02 2.52
C LEU A 21 -4.23 2.81 1.77
N GLN A 22 -4.98 1.76 2.07
CA GLN A 22 -6.29 1.53 1.46
C GLN A 22 -7.28 2.64 1.83
N GLU A 23 -7.26 3.09 3.07
CA GLU A 23 -8.09 4.21 3.51
C GLU A 23 -7.69 5.49 2.78
N SER A 24 -6.39 5.75 2.65
CA SER A 24 -5.89 6.90 1.90
C SER A 24 -6.31 6.84 0.45
N LEU A 25 -6.21 5.65 -0.17
CA LEU A 25 -6.63 5.45 -1.55
C LEU A 25 -8.11 5.75 -1.74
N PHE A 26 -8.93 5.27 -0.82
CA PHE A 26 -10.36 5.54 -0.86
C PHE A 26 -10.66 7.03 -0.82
N LEU A 27 -10.02 7.76 0.10
CA LEU A 27 -10.22 9.20 0.22
C LEU A 27 -9.73 9.95 -1.01
N LEU A 28 -8.59 9.54 -1.58
CA LEU A 28 -8.05 10.16 -2.78
C LEU A 28 -8.98 9.96 -3.98
N ARG A 29 -9.55 8.75 -4.12
CA ARG A 29 -10.52 8.46 -5.17
C ARG A 29 -11.79 9.28 -5.02
N LEU A 30 -12.24 9.44 -3.79
CA LEU A 30 -13.44 10.23 -3.50
C LEU A 30 -13.21 11.69 -3.89
N ARG A 31 -12.07 12.26 -3.54
CA ARG A 31 -11.69 13.62 -3.92
C ARG A 31 -11.59 13.77 -5.43
N HIS A 32 -11.05 12.76 -6.10
CA HIS A 32 -10.94 12.77 -7.54
C HIS A 32 -12.32 12.86 -8.21
N ARG A 33 -13.29 12.12 -7.70
CA ARG A 33 -14.67 12.15 -8.21
C ARG A 33 -15.32 13.49 -8.06
N THR A 34 -14.96 14.25 -7.02
CA THR A 34 -15.53 15.56 -6.73
C THR A 34 -14.70 16.71 -7.29
N ASN A 35 -13.72 16.40 -8.15
CA ASN A 35 -12.80 17.38 -8.73
C ASN A 35 -11.97 18.14 -7.70
N GLN A 36 -11.72 17.53 -6.55
CA GLN A 36 -10.91 18.10 -5.49
C GLN A 36 -9.54 17.44 -5.38
N LEU A 37 -9.13 16.73 -6.42
CA LEU A 37 -7.86 16.03 -6.41
C LEU A 37 -6.69 17.00 -6.49
N GLU A 38 -5.82 16.94 -5.49
CA GLU A 38 -4.65 17.79 -5.43
C GLU A 38 -3.52 17.31 -6.35
N SER A 39 -3.35 15.97 -6.48
CA SER A 39 -2.25 15.42 -7.26
C SER A 39 -2.55 14.01 -7.74
N PRO A 40 -2.58 13.79 -9.08
CA PRO A 40 -2.68 12.44 -9.64
C PRO A 40 -1.48 11.57 -9.25
N ALA A 41 -0.31 12.18 -9.07
CA ALA A 41 0.91 11.47 -8.69
C ALA A 41 0.74 10.81 -7.32
N ARG A 42 0.04 11.45 -6.39
CA ARG A 42 -0.19 10.92 -5.06
C ARG A 42 -1.06 9.66 -5.10
N LEU A 43 -2.07 9.66 -5.97
CA LEU A 43 -2.92 8.49 -6.17
C LEU A 43 -2.11 7.32 -6.71
N ALA A 44 -1.29 7.56 -7.74
CA ALA A 44 -0.44 6.54 -8.32
C ALA A 44 0.58 6.01 -7.31
N GLN A 45 1.18 6.88 -6.51
CA GLN A 45 2.14 6.48 -5.50
C GLN A 45 1.52 5.58 -4.43
N THR A 46 0.31 5.93 -3.98
CA THR A 46 -0.42 5.11 -2.99
C THR A 46 -0.70 3.72 -3.54
N ARG A 47 -1.11 3.62 -4.80
CA ARG A 47 -1.33 2.32 -5.46
C ARG A 47 -0.06 1.48 -5.52
N ARG A 48 1.07 2.10 -5.84
CA ARG A 48 2.37 1.41 -5.87
C ARG A 48 2.77 0.89 -4.50
N ASP A 49 2.58 1.70 -3.48
CA ASP A 49 2.92 1.31 -2.11
C ASP A 49 2.09 0.12 -1.65
N ILE A 50 0.79 0.11 -1.96
CA ILE A 50 -0.07 -1.04 -1.67
C ILE A 50 0.42 -2.28 -2.41
N ALA A 51 0.76 -2.14 -3.69
CA ALA A 51 1.25 -3.26 -4.49
C ALA A 51 2.55 -3.83 -3.92
N ARG A 52 3.46 -2.98 -3.46
CA ARG A 52 4.71 -3.41 -2.84
C ARG A 52 4.48 -4.20 -1.56
N ILE A 53 3.58 -3.72 -0.72
CA ILE A 53 3.22 -4.42 0.52
C ILE A 53 2.66 -5.80 0.21
N ARG A 54 1.72 -5.88 -0.72
CA ARG A 54 1.10 -7.14 -1.13
C ARG A 54 2.12 -8.12 -1.70
N THR A 55 3.08 -7.63 -2.47
CA THR A 55 4.14 -8.46 -3.02
C THR A 55 4.97 -9.09 -1.91
N ILE A 56 5.36 -8.32 -0.90
CA ILE A 56 6.13 -8.81 0.22
C ILE A 56 5.32 -9.82 1.04
N GLN A 57 4.06 -9.53 1.31
CA GLN A 57 3.17 -10.43 2.02
C GLN A 57 3.06 -11.77 1.29
N ARG A 58 2.91 -11.73 -0.03
CA ARG A 58 2.82 -12.93 -0.85
C ARG A 58 4.12 -13.73 -0.84
N GLN A 59 5.26 -13.06 -0.93
CA GLN A 59 6.56 -13.72 -0.84
C GLN A 59 6.73 -14.46 0.47
N ARG A 60 6.34 -13.84 1.59
CA ARG A 60 6.41 -14.45 2.91
C ARG A 60 5.49 -15.66 3.03
N GLU A 61 4.29 -15.56 2.47
CA GLU A 61 3.34 -16.67 2.46
C GLU A 61 3.89 -17.86 1.68
N LEU A 62 4.48 -17.61 0.51
CA LEU A 62 5.08 -18.66 -0.31
C LEU A 62 6.26 -19.33 0.41
N GLU A 63 7.07 -18.58 1.13
CA GLU A 63 8.18 -19.12 1.91
C GLU A 63 7.71 -20.01 3.05
N ARG A 64 6.58 -19.66 3.68
CA ARG A 64 6.01 -20.47 4.76
C ARG A 64 5.46 -21.80 4.29
N THR A 65 4.99 -21.85 3.04
CA THR A 65 4.38 -23.06 2.49
C THR A 65 5.37 -24.00 1.81
N ARG A 66 6.63 -23.66 1.80
CA ARG A 66 7.70 -24.52 1.25
C ARG A 66 8.10 -25.64 2.20
#